data_a714beab05b2830cb7c6fb55993a5d5a
#
_entry.id   a714beab05b2830cb7c6fb55993a5d5a
#
_cell.length_a   1.000
_cell.length_b   1.000
_cell.length_c   1.000
_cell.angle_alpha   90.00
_cell.angle_beta   90.00
_cell.angle_gamma   90.00
#
_symmetry.space_group_name_H-M   'P 1'
#
loop_
_entity.id
_entity.type
_entity.pdbx_description
1 polymer ?
#
loop_
_entity_poly.entity_id
_entity_poly.type
_entity_poly.pdbx_seq_one_letter_code
_entity_poly.pdbx_strand_id
1 'polypeptide(L)'
;DIRNSAKILAGWGANTDSVIRKFYREQRRDNPAIGSLGKFIYEPYFKHRAEPGRKIVLDNKFRSGKKSLRQLTDMLANDDFTARHLSKKLAIHFIGESVNQSEIDFIYNVWKDSKGNLEEIHKEVLNVTARSKERKFLWPSTWMFQAIRFSGSSFLPGFKGGNAFLLKRFRVS
;
A
#
# COMPACT_ATOMS: atom_id res chain seq x y z
N ASP A 1 7.28 -22.02 -2.06
CA ASP A 1 6.51 -20.98 -1.34
C ASP A 1 5.98 -19.90 -2.28
N ILE A 2 6.82 -19.21 -3.07
CA ILE A 2 6.42 -18.13 -3.99
C ILE A 2 5.29 -18.60 -4.94
N ARG A 3 5.44 -19.76 -5.57
CA ARG A 3 4.42 -20.30 -6.47
C ARG A 3 3.09 -20.57 -5.76
N ASN A 4 3.13 -21.08 -4.53
CA ASN A 4 1.93 -21.36 -3.75
C ASN A 4 1.26 -20.09 -3.24
N SER A 5 2.04 -19.08 -2.85
CA SER A 5 1.53 -17.75 -2.53
C SER A 5 0.84 -17.09 -3.73
N ALA A 6 1.45 -17.18 -4.92
CA ALA A 6 0.84 -16.69 -6.16
C ALA A 6 -0.50 -17.40 -6.45
N LYS A 7 -0.61 -18.71 -6.20
CA LYS A 7 -1.86 -19.46 -6.34
C LYS A 7 -2.94 -19.03 -5.33
N ILE A 8 -2.56 -18.60 -4.13
CA ILE A 8 -3.51 -18.02 -3.16
C ILE A 8 -4.06 -16.70 -3.68
N LEU A 9 -3.23 -15.93 -4.36
CA LEU A 9 -3.60 -14.63 -4.92
C LEU A 9 -4.33 -14.71 -6.26
N ALA A 10 -4.27 -15.84 -6.96
CA ALA A 10 -4.79 -15.98 -8.33
C ALA A 10 -6.28 -15.61 -8.48
N GLY A 11 -7.08 -15.84 -7.44
CA GLY A 11 -8.50 -15.45 -7.42
C GLY A 11 -8.74 -13.95 -7.13
N TRP A 12 -7.72 -13.21 -6.74
CA TRP A 12 -7.83 -11.80 -6.38
C TRP A 12 -7.39 -10.92 -7.55
N GLY A 13 -8.08 -9.83 -7.77
CA GLY A 13 -7.76 -8.92 -8.85
C GLY A 13 -8.32 -7.53 -8.63
N ALA A 14 -7.76 -6.57 -9.33
CA ALA A 14 -8.33 -5.24 -9.39
C ALA A 14 -9.54 -5.23 -10.33
N ASN A 15 -10.61 -4.64 -9.88
CA ASN A 15 -11.74 -4.34 -10.74
C ASN A 15 -11.39 -3.12 -11.59
N THR A 16 -10.86 -3.35 -12.78
CA THR A 16 -10.77 -2.29 -13.77
C THR A 16 -12.13 -2.07 -14.43
N ASP A 17 -12.47 -0.83 -14.76
CA ASP A 17 -13.78 -0.46 -15.33
C ASP A 17 -14.24 -1.34 -16.50
N SER A 18 -13.31 -1.78 -17.35
CA SER A 18 -13.63 -2.64 -18.49
C SER A 18 -14.07 -4.05 -18.09
N VAL A 19 -13.41 -4.64 -17.10
CA VAL A 19 -13.73 -5.99 -16.58
C VAL A 19 -15.03 -5.92 -15.77
N ILE A 20 -15.21 -4.86 -14.99
CA ILE A 20 -16.43 -4.59 -14.24
C ILE A 20 -17.60 -4.43 -15.18
N ARG A 21 -17.50 -3.57 -16.19
CA ARG A 21 -18.58 -3.32 -17.15
C ARG A 21 -19.02 -4.57 -17.90
N LYS A 22 -18.06 -5.44 -18.29
CA LYS A 22 -18.38 -6.68 -18.97
C LYS A 22 -19.08 -7.68 -18.05
N PHE A 23 -18.49 -7.92 -16.87
CA PHE A 23 -19.02 -8.88 -15.89
C PHE A 23 -20.40 -8.48 -15.38
N TYR A 24 -20.62 -7.18 -15.11
CA TYR A 24 -21.89 -6.69 -14.60
C TYR A 24 -22.95 -6.40 -15.65
N ARG A 25 -22.56 -6.21 -16.88
CA ARG A 25 -23.53 -6.20 -17.98
C ARG A 25 -24.18 -7.57 -18.14
N GLU A 26 -23.45 -8.63 -17.88
CA GLU A 26 -23.96 -10.01 -17.89
C GLU A 26 -24.77 -10.35 -16.65
N GLN A 27 -24.37 -9.90 -15.45
CA GLN A 27 -25.10 -10.16 -14.19
C GLN A 27 -26.21 -9.15 -13.84
N ARG A 28 -26.21 -7.98 -14.46
CA ARG A 28 -27.23 -6.95 -14.19
C ARG A 28 -28.64 -7.37 -14.59
N ARG A 29 -28.77 -8.39 -15.43
CA ARG A 29 -30.05 -9.02 -15.76
C ARG A 29 -30.67 -9.74 -14.57
N ASP A 30 -29.84 -10.26 -13.66
CA ASP A 30 -30.28 -11.18 -12.62
C ASP A 30 -30.26 -10.61 -11.21
N ASN A 31 -29.68 -9.43 -10.98
CA ASN A 31 -29.63 -8.84 -9.63
C ASN A 31 -29.58 -7.30 -9.61
N PRO A 32 -30.74 -6.65 -9.45
CA PRO A 32 -30.87 -5.18 -9.43
C PRO A 32 -30.19 -4.50 -8.23
N ALA A 33 -29.84 -5.24 -7.17
CA ALA A 33 -29.13 -4.69 -6.01
C ALA A 33 -27.65 -4.33 -6.29
N ILE A 34 -27.15 -4.69 -7.45
CA ILE A 34 -25.78 -4.41 -7.91
C ILE A 34 -25.65 -2.96 -8.49
N GLY A 35 -26.52 -2.05 -8.10
CA GLY A 35 -26.66 -0.75 -8.76
C GLY A 35 -25.69 0.36 -8.36
N SER A 36 -24.84 0.21 -7.35
CA SER A 36 -23.93 1.28 -6.96
C SER A 36 -22.45 0.89 -7.13
N LEU A 37 -21.74 1.64 -7.97
CA LEU A 37 -20.31 1.46 -8.24
C LEU A 37 -19.45 1.35 -6.96
N GLY A 38 -19.83 2.02 -5.89
CA GLY A 38 -19.12 2.03 -4.62
C GLY A 38 -19.09 0.69 -3.87
N LYS A 39 -20.07 -0.20 -4.11
CA LYS A 39 -20.10 -1.53 -3.47
C LYS A 39 -19.16 -2.55 -4.15
N PHE A 40 -18.69 -2.28 -5.36
CA PHE A 40 -17.92 -3.22 -6.16
C PHE A 40 -16.42 -3.26 -5.84
N ILE A 41 -15.94 -2.23 -5.16
CA ILE A 41 -14.53 -2.15 -4.76
C ILE A 41 -14.22 -3.18 -3.66
N TYR A 42 -15.22 -3.70 -2.96
CA TYR A 42 -15.05 -4.48 -1.74
C TYR A 42 -14.99 -6.01 -1.90
N GLU A 43 -15.23 -6.57 -3.07
CA GLU A 43 -15.05 -8.00 -3.28
C GLU A 43 -14.26 -8.34 -4.55
N PRO A 44 -12.95 -8.04 -4.58
CA PRO A 44 -12.12 -8.31 -5.74
C PRO A 44 -11.75 -9.80 -5.88
N TYR A 45 -12.59 -10.71 -5.41
CA TYR A 45 -12.34 -12.14 -5.48
C TYR A 45 -13.19 -12.81 -6.56
N PHE A 46 -12.52 -13.40 -7.54
CA PHE A 46 -13.13 -14.10 -8.69
C PHE A 46 -12.96 -15.61 -8.54
N LYS A 47 -14.01 -16.30 -8.12
CA LYS A 47 -13.97 -17.74 -7.86
C LYS A 47 -13.49 -18.55 -9.08
N HIS A 48 -13.84 -18.14 -10.30
CA HIS A 48 -13.46 -18.82 -11.53
C HIS A 48 -11.97 -18.67 -11.90
N ARG A 49 -11.26 -17.70 -11.29
CA ARG A 49 -9.81 -17.49 -11.45
C ARG A 49 -9.01 -18.13 -10.32
N ALA A 50 -9.69 -18.56 -9.26
CA ALA A 50 -9.04 -19.11 -8.10
C ALA A 50 -8.51 -20.52 -8.39
N GLU A 51 -7.25 -20.75 -8.06
CA GLU A 51 -6.64 -22.08 -8.15
C GLU A 51 -7.28 -23.03 -7.12
N PRO A 52 -7.74 -24.22 -7.55
CA PRO A 52 -8.30 -25.21 -6.64
C PRO A 52 -7.21 -25.87 -5.76
N GLY A 53 -7.65 -26.62 -4.76
CA GLY A 53 -6.79 -27.45 -3.92
C GLY A 53 -6.08 -26.68 -2.80
N ARG A 54 -5.46 -27.46 -1.92
CA ARG A 54 -4.68 -26.94 -0.78
C ARG A 54 -3.34 -26.39 -1.25
N LYS A 55 -2.84 -25.35 -0.59
CA LYS A 55 -1.52 -24.77 -0.80
C LYS A 55 -0.71 -24.86 0.47
N ILE A 56 0.61 -24.93 0.32
CA ILE A 56 1.54 -24.94 1.46
C ILE A 56 2.51 -23.76 1.24
N VAL A 57 2.58 -22.87 2.22
CA VAL A 57 3.50 -21.73 2.24
C VAL A 57 4.15 -21.69 3.61
N LEU A 58 5.49 -21.70 3.66
CA LEU A 58 6.26 -21.74 4.91
C LEU A 58 5.72 -22.82 5.88
N ASP A 59 5.58 -24.04 5.37
CA ASP A 59 5.04 -25.21 6.08
C ASP A 59 3.59 -25.10 6.59
N ASN A 60 2.95 -23.96 6.38
CA ASN A 60 1.55 -23.77 6.73
C ASN A 60 0.62 -24.18 5.60
N LYS A 61 -0.47 -24.87 5.97
CA LYS A 61 -1.47 -25.40 5.01
C LYS A 61 -2.64 -24.43 4.89
N PHE A 62 -2.89 -23.96 3.66
CA PHE A 62 -3.98 -23.07 3.33
C PHE A 62 -5.07 -23.79 2.55
N ARG A 63 -6.33 -23.52 2.89
CA ARG A 63 -7.47 -24.00 2.11
C ARG A 63 -7.62 -23.17 0.83
N SER A 64 -8.29 -23.73 -0.16
CA SER A 64 -8.67 -22.94 -1.35
C SER A 64 -9.78 -21.92 -1.03
N GLY A 65 -9.85 -20.85 -1.80
CA GLY A 65 -10.95 -19.90 -1.74
C GLY A 65 -10.61 -18.57 -1.07
N LYS A 66 -11.61 -17.73 -0.89
CA LYS A 66 -11.50 -16.35 -0.40
C LYS A 66 -10.78 -16.24 0.96
N LYS A 67 -10.96 -17.23 1.83
CA LYS A 67 -10.36 -17.20 3.18
C LYS A 67 -8.85 -17.44 3.20
N SER A 68 -8.27 -18.00 2.14
CA SER A 68 -6.83 -18.32 2.12
C SER A 68 -5.95 -17.08 2.12
N LEU A 69 -6.36 -15.99 1.48
CA LEU A 69 -5.61 -14.74 1.53
C LEU A 69 -5.57 -14.16 2.95
N ARG A 70 -6.71 -14.16 3.64
CA ARG A 70 -6.75 -13.67 5.01
C ARG A 70 -5.85 -14.51 5.93
N GLN A 71 -5.91 -15.83 5.80
CA GLN A 71 -5.02 -16.73 6.56
C GLN A 71 -3.54 -16.45 6.26
N LEU A 72 -3.19 -16.22 4.98
CA LEU A 72 -1.82 -15.88 4.58
C LEU A 72 -1.41 -14.52 5.17
N THR A 73 -2.25 -13.50 5.07
CA THR A 73 -1.94 -12.17 5.63
C THR A 73 -1.85 -12.19 7.14
N ASP A 74 -2.72 -12.93 7.83
CA ASP A 74 -2.67 -13.08 9.28
C ASP A 74 -1.38 -13.80 9.73
N MET A 75 -0.97 -14.85 8.99
CA MET A 75 0.29 -15.53 9.24
C MET A 75 1.49 -14.60 9.04
N LEU A 76 1.54 -13.89 7.91
CA LEU A 76 2.65 -12.98 7.61
C LEU A 76 2.71 -11.78 8.56
N ALA A 77 1.56 -11.26 9.01
CA ALA A 77 1.52 -10.15 9.96
C ALA A 77 2.09 -10.50 11.34
N ASN A 78 2.03 -11.79 11.71
CA ASN A 78 2.58 -12.28 12.96
C ASN A 78 3.99 -12.86 12.83
N ASP A 79 4.56 -12.86 11.62
CA ASP A 79 5.88 -13.41 11.35
C ASP A 79 6.99 -12.42 11.72
N ASP A 80 8.02 -12.92 12.40
CA ASP A 80 9.13 -12.11 12.90
C ASP A 80 9.97 -11.49 11.77
N PHE A 81 10.21 -12.25 10.70
CA PHE A 81 10.94 -11.75 9.53
C PHE A 81 10.18 -10.64 8.81
N THR A 82 8.85 -10.77 8.74
CA THR A 82 7.97 -9.73 8.20
C THR A 82 8.06 -8.47 9.04
N ALA A 83 7.97 -8.58 10.37
CA ALA A 83 8.10 -7.43 11.27
C ALA A 83 9.44 -6.70 11.09
N ARG A 84 10.56 -7.45 11.06
CA ARG A 84 11.90 -6.88 10.83
C ARG A 84 12.02 -6.21 9.47
N HIS A 85 11.55 -6.89 8.43
CA HIS A 85 11.62 -6.37 7.07
C HIS A 85 10.83 -5.08 6.89
N LEU A 86 9.60 -5.03 7.41
CA LEU A 86 8.75 -3.85 7.32
C LEU A 86 9.27 -2.71 8.19
N SER A 87 9.77 -2.99 9.40
CA SER A 87 10.42 -1.98 10.26
C SER A 87 11.62 -1.34 9.56
N LYS A 88 12.48 -2.14 8.92
CA LYS A 88 13.58 -1.62 8.10
C LYS A 88 13.09 -0.77 6.94
N LYS A 89 12.06 -1.21 6.22
CA LYS A 89 11.50 -0.44 5.09
C LYS A 89 10.88 0.87 5.54
N LEU A 90 10.18 0.89 6.67
CA LEU A 90 9.62 2.11 7.26
C LEU A 90 10.74 3.07 7.67
N ALA A 91 11.77 2.58 8.34
CA ALA A 91 12.92 3.39 8.73
C ALA A 91 13.60 4.01 7.50
N ILE A 92 13.92 3.23 6.47
CA ILE A 92 14.50 3.73 5.22
C ILE A 92 13.56 4.74 4.54
N HIS A 93 12.25 4.48 4.54
CA HIS A 93 11.29 5.37 3.91
C HIS A 93 11.23 6.74 4.58
N PHE A 94 11.26 6.81 5.90
CA PHE A 94 11.07 8.07 6.64
C PHE A 94 12.39 8.76 7.00
N ILE A 95 13.43 8.01 7.36
CA ILE A 95 14.72 8.54 7.80
C ILE A 95 15.68 8.66 6.62
N GLY A 96 15.82 7.59 5.83
CA GLY A 96 16.75 7.54 4.69
C GLY A 96 17.55 6.24 4.66
N GLU A 97 18.40 6.10 3.64
CA GLU A 97 19.18 4.88 3.44
C GLU A 97 20.31 4.69 4.47
N SER A 98 20.77 5.78 5.10
CA SER A 98 21.80 5.78 6.16
C SER A 98 21.25 5.45 7.55
N VAL A 99 19.99 5.01 7.65
CA VAL A 99 19.37 4.59 8.91
C VAL A 99 20.24 3.55 9.63
N ASN A 100 20.47 3.76 10.93
CA ASN A 100 21.24 2.84 11.74
C ASN A 100 20.37 1.70 12.30
N GLN A 101 21.05 0.62 12.74
CA GLN A 101 20.34 -0.57 13.22
C GLN A 101 19.50 -0.30 14.47
N SER A 102 19.94 0.57 15.38
CA SER A 102 19.19 0.89 16.58
C SER A 102 17.85 1.60 16.28
N GLU A 103 17.81 2.45 15.26
CA GLU A 103 16.57 3.10 14.80
C GLU A 103 15.58 2.08 14.24
N ILE A 104 16.07 1.07 13.50
CA ILE A 104 15.25 -0.05 13.02
C ILE A 104 14.72 -0.87 14.19
N ASP A 105 15.57 -1.17 15.17
CA ASP A 105 15.22 -1.98 16.33
C ASP A 105 14.16 -1.32 17.22
N PHE A 106 14.15 0.01 17.35
CA PHE A 106 13.07 0.72 18.04
C PHE A 106 11.71 0.46 17.39
N ILE A 107 11.63 0.61 16.08
CA ILE A 107 10.38 0.37 15.34
C ILE A 107 9.97 -1.11 15.43
N TYR A 108 10.94 -2.02 15.30
CA TYR A 108 10.69 -3.45 15.39
C TYR A 108 10.18 -3.86 16.78
N ASN A 109 10.75 -3.34 17.86
CA ASN A 109 10.31 -3.66 19.22
C ASN A 109 8.86 -3.22 19.44
N VAL A 110 8.50 -2.00 19.01
CA VAL A 110 7.09 -1.55 19.07
C VAL A 110 6.19 -2.44 18.23
N TRP A 111 6.65 -2.92 17.06
CA TRP A 111 5.89 -3.88 16.27
C TRP A 111 5.58 -5.17 17.06
N LYS A 112 6.57 -5.71 17.75
CA LYS A 112 6.44 -6.93 18.57
C LYS A 112 5.52 -6.71 19.77
N ASP A 113 5.73 -5.65 20.53
CA ASP A 113 5.00 -5.35 21.76
C ASP A 113 3.53 -5.05 21.47
N SER A 114 3.26 -4.29 20.41
CA SER A 114 1.92 -3.92 19.97
C SER A 114 1.21 -4.99 19.14
N LYS A 115 1.88 -6.12 18.85
CA LYS A 115 1.36 -7.19 17.96
C LYS A 115 0.93 -6.65 16.60
N GLY A 116 1.71 -5.75 16.04
CA GLY A 116 1.45 -5.18 14.71
C GLY A 116 0.40 -4.07 14.69
N ASN A 117 0.14 -3.40 15.82
CA ASN A 117 -0.74 -2.23 15.85
C ASN A 117 -0.12 -1.08 15.05
N LEU A 118 -0.70 -0.80 13.87
CA LEU A 118 -0.15 0.19 12.95
C LEU A 118 -0.14 1.62 13.53
N GLU A 119 -1.06 1.97 14.39
CA GLU A 119 -1.09 3.30 15.02
C GLU A 119 0.14 3.52 15.92
N GLU A 120 0.46 2.53 16.75
CA GLU A 120 1.64 2.59 17.64
C GLU A 120 2.94 2.56 16.83
N ILE A 121 3.00 1.70 15.80
CA ILE A 121 4.15 1.62 14.91
C ILE A 121 4.38 2.95 14.20
N HIS A 122 3.34 3.59 13.65
CA HIS A 122 3.47 4.88 12.99
C HIS A 122 3.91 5.99 13.95
N LYS A 123 3.39 6.02 15.17
CA LYS A 123 3.84 6.95 16.21
C LYS A 123 5.34 6.80 16.48
N GLU A 124 5.82 5.56 16.62
CA GLU A 124 7.24 5.34 16.86
C GLU A 124 8.11 5.68 15.63
N VAL A 125 7.66 5.36 14.43
CA VAL A 125 8.35 5.79 13.20
C VAL A 125 8.53 7.31 13.17
N LEU A 126 7.52 8.08 13.52
CA LEU A 126 7.59 9.54 13.57
C LEU A 126 8.53 10.00 14.69
N ASN A 127 8.49 9.37 15.86
CA ASN A 127 9.38 9.67 16.98
C ASN A 127 10.85 9.43 16.63
N VAL A 128 11.15 8.28 16.04
CA VAL A 128 12.52 7.93 15.61
C VAL A 128 12.99 8.89 14.52
N THR A 129 12.13 9.20 13.54
CA THR A 129 12.44 10.16 12.48
C THR A 129 12.75 11.54 13.02
N ALA A 130 11.98 12.02 14.01
CA ALA A 130 12.21 13.33 14.63
C ALA A 130 13.52 13.42 15.44
N ARG A 131 13.98 12.30 15.99
CA ARG A 131 15.25 12.21 16.74
C ARG A 131 16.46 11.96 15.85
N SER A 132 16.24 11.39 14.68
CA SER A 132 17.31 11.06 13.74
C SER A 132 18.01 12.32 13.24
N LYS A 133 19.33 12.28 13.18
CA LYS A 133 20.18 13.33 12.59
C LYS A 133 20.34 13.18 11.09
N GLU A 134 19.89 12.05 10.56
CA GLU A 134 19.99 11.76 9.14
C GLU A 134 19.03 12.65 8.33
N ARG A 135 19.48 13.04 7.14
CA ARG A 135 18.67 13.82 6.21
C ARG A 135 18.28 12.96 5.04
N LYS A 136 17.00 12.71 4.91
CA LYS A 136 16.47 11.96 3.77
C LYS A 136 16.70 12.73 2.48
N PHE A 137 17.29 12.04 1.50
CA PHE A 137 17.35 12.55 0.13
C PHE A 137 15.92 12.69 -0.44
N LEU A 138 15.57 13.88 -0.85
CA LEU A 138 14.30 14.13 -1.51
C LEU A 138 14.46 13.98 -3.03
N TRP A 139 13.61 13.21 -3.64
CA TRP A 139 13.53 13.15 -5.09
C TRP A 139 13.32 14.55 -5.67
N PRO A 140 13.95 14.90 -6.81
CA PRO A 140 13.84 16.23 -7.40
C PRO A 140 12.41 16.72 -7.57
N SER A 141 11.48 15.83 -7.95
CA SER A 141 10.05 16.15 -8.04
C SER A 141 9.44 16.51 -6.67
N THR A 142 9.73 15.73 -5.63
CA THR A 142 9.23 16.02 -4.28
C THR A 142 9.80 17.33 -3.75
N TRP A 143 11.08 17.56 -3.93
CA TRP A 143 11.73 18.82 -3.57
C TRP A 143 11.09 20.01 -4.33
N MET A 144 10.87 19.88 -5.61
CA MET A 144 10.23 20.91 -6.42
C MET A 144 8.81 21.23 -5.92
N PHE A 145 7.98 20.20 -5.63
CA PHE A 145 6.64 20.42 -5.07
C PHE A 145 6.67 21.11 -3.70
N GLN A 146 7.62 20.74 -2.83
CA GLN A 146 7.79 21.39 -1.55
C GLN A 146 8.23 22.85 -1.73
N ALA A 147 9.22 23.13 -2.56
CA ALA A 147 9.67 24.48 -2.83
C ALA A 147 8.54 25.38 -3.34
N ILE A 148 7.71 24.87 -4.26
CA ILE A 148 6.54 25.58 -4.78
C ILE A 148 5.53 25.85 -3.66
N ARG A 149 5.25 24.84 -2.83
CA ARG A 149 4.32 25.00 -1.69
C ARG A 149 4.81 26.04 -0.70
N PHE A 150 6.11 26.01 -0.35
CA PHE A 150 6.70 27.00 0.58
C PHE A 150 6.78 28.41 -0.02
N SER A 151 6.92 28.53 -1.36
CA SER A 151 6.92 29.84 -2.03
C SER A 151 5.54 30.47 -2.16
N GLY A 152 4.48 29.80 -1.70
CA GLY A 152 3.09 30.25 -1.90
C GLY A 152 2.62 30.21 -3.34
N SER A 153 3.37 29.54 -4.22
CA SER A 153 3.01 29.40 -5.63
C SER A 153 2.03 28.25 -5.83
N SER A 154 1.18 28.32 -6.85
CA SER A 154 0.28 27.22 -7.23
C SER A 154 0.52 26.79 -8.67
N PHE A 155 0.33 25.49 -8.92
CA PHE A 155 0.26 25.00 -10.29
C PHE A 155 -1.14 25.29 -10.86
N LEU A 156 -1.16 25.84 -12.08
CA LEU A 156 -2.39 25.91 -12.85
C LEU A 156 -2.50 24.61 -13.67
N PRO A 157 -3.42 23.69 -13.36
CA PRO A 157 -3.70 22.56 -14.22
C PRO A 157 -4.43 23.06 -15.45
N GLY A 158 -3.85 22.88 -16.62
CA GLY A 158 -4.55 23.06 -17.86
C GLY A 158 -3.90 23.96 -18.90
N PHE A 159 -2.78 23.53 -19.46
CA PHE A 159 -2.43 23.91 -20.80
C PHE A 159 -2.54 22.68 -21.71
N LYS A 160 -3.58 22.65 -22.52
CA LYS A 160 -3.67 21.74 -23.66
C LYS A 160 -2.66 22.22 -24.69
N GLY A 161 -1.51 21.61 -24.75
CA GLY A 161 -0.49 21.86 -25.75
C GLY A 161 0.83 22.37 -25.17
N GLY A 162 1.77 21.47 -24.98
CA GLY A 162 3.17 21.78 -24.71
C GLY A 162 3.59 21.74 -23.23
N ASN A 163 4.80 21.28 -23.00
CA ASN A 163 5.46 21.05 -21.72
C ASN A 163 5.83 22.34 -20.94
N ALA A 164 4.96 23.33 -20.87
CA ALA A 164 5.23 24.55 -20.14
C ALA A 164 4.48 24.59 -18.81
N PHE A 165 5.19 24.37 -17.72
CA PHE A 165 4.70 24.65 -16.37
C PHE A 165 4.78 26.17 -16.14
N LEU A 166 3.63 26.85 -16.10
CA LEU A 166 3.57 28.25 -15.70
C LEU A 166 3.39 28.35 -14.19
N LEU A 167 4.41 28.87 -13.51
CA LEU A 167 4.35 29.24 -12.10
C LEU A 167 3.68 30.62 -12.00
N LYS A 168 2.51 30.70 -11.41
CA LYS A 168 1.88 31.97 -11.07
C LYS A 168 2.28 32.33 -9.64
N ARG A 169 3.06 33.39 -9.48
CA ARG A 169 3.41 33.93 -8.18
C ARG A 169 2.20 34.68 -7.63
N PHE A 170 1.65 34.27 -6.48
CA PHE A 170 0.68 35.08 -5.78
C PHE A 170 1.40 36.30 -5.21
N ARG A 171 0.99 37.50 -5.60
CA ARG A 171 1.30 38.70 -4.84
C ARG A 171 0.51 38.62 -3.54
N VAL A 172 1.22 38.53 -2.43
CA VAL A 172 0.65 38.81 -1.12
C VAL A 172 0.44 40.33 -1.09
N SER A 173 -0.80 40.74 -1.08
CA SER A 173 -1.18 42.13 -0.78
C SER A 173 -1.19 42.36 0.70
#